data_89411618d7b00b0a1efc6d3694542667
#
_entry.id   89411618d7b00b0a1efc6d3694542667
#
_cell.length_a   1.000
_cell.length_b   1.000
_cell.length_c   1.000
_cell.angle_alpha   90.00
_cell.angle_beta   90.00
_cell.angle_gamma   90.00
#
_symmetry.space_group_name_H-M   'P 1'
#
loop_
_entity.id
_entity.type
_entity.pdbx_description
1 polymer ?
#
loop_
_entity_poly.entity_id
_entity_poly.type
_entity_poly.pdbx_seq_one_letter_code
_entity_poly.pdbx_strand_id
1 'polypeptide(L)'
;MENKVKKLSLRIDLAGIAGMDEEQKKPDFSQRGIAANIIKNVMNTYAQGRHGLSQADRKKFYNVFDTLDKAVADKQDEVELASEAAGFLRQCFREATLVPNEILRRAEALVDGMRGF
;
A
#
# COMPACT_ATOMS: atom_id res chain seq x y z
N MET A 1 -6.26 -19.31 19.14
CA MET A 1 -6.28 -17.85 18.92
C MET A 1 -6.52 -17.54 17.48
N GLU A 2 -7.48 -16.71 17.24
CA GLU A 2 -7.84 -16.37 15.87
C GLU A 2 -6.80 -15.45 15.26
N ASN A 3 -6.35 -15.80 14.07
CA ASN A 3 -5.51 -14.91 13.28
C ASN A 3 -6.38 -13.81 12.72
N LYS A 4 -6.22 -12.61 13.24
CA LYS A 4 -6.93 -11.47 12.70
C LYS A 4 -6.28 -11.04 11.41
N VAL A 5 -7.07 -10.92 10.37
CA VAL A 5 -6.63 -10.36 9.10
C VAL A 5 -7.30 -9.03 8.87
N LYS A 6 -6.58 -8.15 8.20
CA LYS A 6 -7.10 -6.86 7.76
C LYS A 6 -7.26 -6.88 6.25
N LYS A 7 -8.31 -6.28 5.76
CA LYS A 7 -8.55 -6.16 4.33
C LYS A 7 -8.15 -4.78 3.86
N LEU A 8 -7.30 -4.74 2.84
CA LEU A 8 -6.83 -3.52 2.21
C LEU A 8 -7.39 -3.46 0.81
N SER A 9 -8.15 -2.41 0.51
CA SER A 9 -8.62 -2.15 -0.84
C SER A 9 -7.49 -1.57 -1.68
N LEU A 10 -7.38 -2.02 -2.94
CA LEU A 10 -6.46 -1.46 -3.92
C LEU A 10 -7.18 -0.56 -4.93
N ARG A 11 -8.45 -0.25 -4.67
CA ARG A 11 -9.24 0.65 -5.52
C ARG A 11 -8.97 2.10 -5.11
N ILE A 12 -7.88 2.64 -5.61
CA ILE A 12 -7.57 4.04 -5.34
C ILE A 12 -8.46 4.93 -6.20
N ASP A 13 -9.05 5.94 -5.58
CA ASP A 13 -9.85 6.93 -6.31
C ASP A 13 -8.91 7.95 -6.94
N LEU A 14 -8.90 8.00 -8.26
CA LEU A 14 -8.07 8.93 -9.02
C LEU A 14 -8.88 10.05 -9.68
N ALA A 15 -10.17 10.11 -9.39
CA ALA A 15 -11.04 11.12 -9.97
C ALA A 15 -10.63 12.53 -9.52
N GLY A 16 -10.58 13.45 -10.46
CA GLY A 16 -10.28 14.85 -10.16
C GLY A 16 -8.82 15.17 -9.88
N ILE A 17 -7.92 14.20 -10.03
CA ILE A 17 -6.50 14.46 -9.84
C ILE A 17 -5.93 15.16 -11.06
N ALA A 18 -5.36 16.34 -10.84
CA ALA A 18 -4.73 17.11 -11.90
C ALA A 18 -3.49 16.39 -12.45
N GLY A 19 -3.31 16.40 -13.75
CA GLY A 19 -2.19 15.77 -14.41
C GLY A 19 -2.39 14.31 -14.79
N MET A 20 -3.52 13.71 -14.41
CA MET A 20 -3.87 12.36 -14.82
C MET A 20 -4.59 12.43 -16.18
N ASP A 21 -3.91 12.07 -17.22
CA ASP A 21 -4.50 12.07 -18.57
C ASP A 21 -5.07 10.69 -18.94
N GLU A 22 -5.67 10.60 -20.14
CA GLU A 22 -6.29 9.37 -20.61
C GLU A 22 -5.27 8.23 -20.78
N GLU A 23 -4.01 8.54 -21.10
CA GLU A 23 -2.98 7.53 -21.25
C GLU A 23 -2.65 6.86 -19.91
N GLN A 24 -2.68 7.62 -18.83
CA GLN A 24 -2.42 7.09 -17.49
C GLN A 24 -3.58 6.24 -16.97
N LYS A 25 -4.70 6.26 -17.64
CA LYS A 25 -5.87 5.44 -17.28
C LYS A 25 -5.97 4.15 -18.08
N LYS A 26 -4.98 3.85 -18.93
CA LYS A 26 -4.95 2.59 -19.70
C LYS A 26 -4.78 1.38 -18.77
N PRO A 27 -5.14 0.16 -19.25
CA PRO A 27 -5.07 -1.05 -18.40
C PRO A 27 -3.73 -1.29 -17.71
N ASP A 28 -2.61 -0.89 -18.34
CA ASP A 28 -1.28 -1.04 -17.75
C ASP A 28 -1.07 -0.16 -16.52
N PHE A 29 -1.91 0.87 -16.37
CA PHE A 29 -1.94 1.76 -15.22
C PHE A 29 -3.22 1.54 -14.43
N SER A 30 -3.52 0.28 -14.12
CA SER A 30 -4.72 -0.05 -13.35
C SER A 30 -4.67 0.60 -11.97
N GLN A 31 -5.86 0.87 -11.41
CA GLN A 31 -5.95 1.44 -10.08
C GLN A 31 -5.20 0.60 -9.06
N ARG A 32 -5.29 -0.74 -9.17
CA ARG A 32 -4.59 -1.63 -8.24
C ARG A 32 -3.08 -1.55 -8.39
N GLY A 33 -2.59 -1.42 -9.61
CA GLY A 33 -1.16 -1.27 -9.86
C GLY A 33 -0.62 0.04 -9.29
N ILE A 34 -1.35 1.13 -9.49
CA ILE A 34 -0.98 2.44 -8.96
C ILE A 34 -0.97 2.41 -7.43
N ALA A 35 -2.03 1.87 -6.83
CA ALA A 35 -2.12 1.76 -5.37
C ALA A 35 -0.96 0.93 -4.81
N ALA A 36 -0.69 -0.23 -5.40
CA ALA A 36 0.39 -1.09 -4.95
C ALA A 36 1.75 -0.39 -5.05
N ASN A 37 2.01 0.31 -6.16
CA ASN A 37 3.28 1.00 -6.35
C ASN A 37 3.49 2.11 -5.33
N ILE A 38 2.45 2.88 -5.05
CA ILE A 38 2.53 3.96 -4.06
C ILE A 38 2.81 3.37 -2.67
N ILE A 39 2.09 2.34 -2.30
CA ILE A 39 2.28 1.67 -1.00
C ILE A 39 3.71 1.14 -0.87
N LYS A 40 4.23 0.49 -1.91
CA LYS A 40 5.60 -0.01 -1.93
C LYS A 40 6.61 1.13 -1.78
N ASN A 41 6.39 2.25 -2.47
CA ASN A 41 7.27 3.41 -2.39
C ASN A 41 7.30 3.99 -0.98
N VAL A 42 6.16 4.07 -0.31
CA VAL A 42 6.09 4.54 1.08
C VAL A 42 6.88 3.60 1.99
N MET A 43 6.71 2.29 1.81
CA MET A 43 7.43 1.30 2.60
C MET A 43 8.94 1.41 2.40
N ASN A 44 9.39 1.58 1.16
CA ASN A 44 10.82 1.75 0.85
C ASN A 44 11.36 3.04 1.47
N THR A 45 10.61 4.12 1.39
CA THR A 45 11.00 5.40 1.98
C THR A 45 11.14 5.28 3.50
N TYR A 46 10.21 4.58 4.13
CA TYR A 46 10.28 4.32 5.56
C TYR A 46 11.56 3.55 5.93
N ALA A 47 11.84 2.47 5.19
CA ALA A 47 13.01 1.64 5.45
C ALA A 47 14.32 2.43 5.25
N GLN A 48 14.39 3.23 4.19
CA GLN A 48 15.56 4.07 3.92
C GLN A 48 15.77 5.11 5.00
N GLY A 49 14.70 5.73 5.48
CA GLY A 49 14.77 6.74 6.53
C GLY A 49 15.26 6.17 7.85
N ARG A 50 15.11 4.89 8.07
CA ARG A 50 15.59 4.20 9.27
C ARG A 50 16.93 3.49 9.05
N HIS A 51 17.54 3.66 7.89
CA HIS A 51 18.80 2.99 7.53
C HIS A 51 18.69 1.47 7.58
N GLY A 52 17.52 0.96 7.24
CA GLY A 52 17.24 -0.48 7.24
C GLY A 52 16.20 -0.88 8.27
N LEU A 53 15.90 -2.15 8.32
CA LEU A 53 14.88 -2.71 9.19
C LEU A 53 15.44 -3.89 9.98
N SER A 54 14.91 -4.12 11.18
CA SER A 54 15.17 -5.33 11.94
C SER A 54 14.67 -6.57 11.18
N GLN A 55 15.15 -7.75 11.55
CA GLN A 55 14.69 -8.99 10.89
C GLN A 55 13.18 -9.17 11.01
N ALA A 56 12.61 -8.87 12.17
CA ALA A 56 11.17 -8.97 12.38
C ALA A 56 10.40 -8.03 11.43
N ASP A 57 10.88 -6.80 11.31
CA ASP A 57 10.23 -5.81 10.41
C ASP A 57 10.44 -6.16 8.95
N ARG A 58 11.61 -6.72 8.59
CA ARG A 58 11.83 -7.17 7.21
C ARG A 58 10.85 -8.26 6.80
N LYS A 59 10.52 -9.18 7.70
CA LYS A 59 9.52 -10.23 7.41
C LYS A 59 8.16 -9.63 7.12
N LYS A 60 7.75 -8.63 7.89
CA LYS A 60 6.49 -7.92 7.66
C LYS A 60 6.53 -7.17 6.34
N PHE A 61 7.64 -6.52 6.04
CA PHE A 61 7.85 -5.79 4.80
C PHE A 61 7.69 -6.72 3.60
N TYR A 62 8.40 -7.85 3.60
CA TYR A 62 8.32 -8.81 2.49
C TYR A 62 6.92 -9.39 2.35
N ASN A 63 6.24 -9.66 3.47
CA ASN A 63 4.88 -10.17 3.45
C ASN A 63 3.93 -9.22 2.71
N VAL A 64 3.98 -7.94 3.05
CA VAL A 64 3.14 -6.93 2.38
C VAL A 64 3.54 -6.80 0.91
N PHE A 65 4.82 -6.72 0.63
CA PHE A 65 5.34 -6.57 -0.74
C PHE A 65 4.87 -7.71 -1.64
N ASP A 66 5.08 -8.94 -1.19
CA ASP A 66 4.72 -10.13 -1.98
C ASP A 66 3.20 -10.24 -2.15
N THR A 67 2.44 -9.89 -1.12
CA THR A 67 0.98 -9.89 -1.19
C THR A 67 0.48 -8.90 -2.23
N LEU A 68 1.07 -7.71 -2.27
CA LEU A 68 0.70 -6.70 -3.25
C LEU A 68 1.07 -7.14 -4.68
N ASP A 69 2.25 -7.69 -4.86
CA ASP A 69 2.70 -8.17 -6.17
C ASP A 69 1.77 -9.27 -6.70
N LYS A 70 1.39 -10.20 -5.83
CA LYS A 70 0.48 -11.28 -6.18
C LYS A 70 -0.90 -10.73 -6.55
N ALA A 71 -1.41 -9.78 -5.78
CA ALA A 71 -2.72 -9.19 -6.04
C ALA A 71 -2.77 -8.50 -7.39
N VAL A 72 -1.73 -7.76 -7.74
CA VAL A 72 -1.65 -7.10 -9.05
C VAL A 72 -1.59 -8.14 -10.17
N ALA A 73 -0.76 -9.18 -10.01
CA ALA A 73 -0.64 -10.24 -11.00
C ALA A 73 -1.95 -10.99 -11.21
N ASP A 74 -2.68 -11.26 -10.11
CA ASP A 74 -3.95 -11.99 -10.12
C ASP A 74 -5.15 -11.08 -10.37
N LYS A 75 -4.93 -9.80 -10.60
CA LYS A 75 -5.98 -8.80 -10.85
C LYS A 75 -6.99 -8.70 -9.72
N GLN A 76 -6.50 -8.76 -8.48
CA GLN A 76 -7.34 -8.62 -7.28
C GLN A 76 -7.38 -7.17 -6.84
N ASP A 77 -8.57 -6.69 -6.49
CA ASP A 77 -8.78 -5.31 -6.03
C ASP A 77 -8.71 -5.18 -4.50
N GLU A 78 -8.53 -6.29 -3.81
CA GLU A 78 -8.46 -6.31 -2.36
C GLU A 78 -7.48 -7.40 -1.91
N VAL A 79 -6.73 -7.12 -0.86
CA VAL A 79 -5.80 -8.10 -0.29
C VAL A 79 -6.08 -8.29 1.19
N GLU A 80 -5.71 -9.46 1.70
CA GLU A 80 -5.77 -9.74 3.12
C GLU A 80 -4.36 -9.72 3.69
N LEU A 81 -4.17 -8.95 4.75
CA LEU A 81 -2.91 -8.85 5.46
C LEU A 81 -3.09 -9.33 6.90
N ALA A 82 -2.13 -10.09 7.40
CA ALA A 82 -2.10 -10.41 8.82
C ALA A 82 -2.10 -9.10 9.62
N SER A 83 -2.72 -9.13 10.78
CA SER A 83 -2.86 -7.95 11.64
C SER A 83 -1.53 -7.23 11.88
N GLU A 84 -0.47 -8.02 12.08
CA GLU A 84 0.88 -7.48 12.32
C GLU A 84 1.43 -6.78 11.09
N ALA A 85 1.24 -7.37 9.91
CA ALA A 85 1.67 -6.77 8.65
C ALA A 85 0.88 -5.49 8.37
N ALA A 86 -0.42 -5.49 8.63
CA ALA A 86 -1.25 -4.30 8.47
C ALA A 86 -0.80 -3.17 9.41
N GLY A 87 -0.48 -3.52 10.66
CA GLY A 87 0.04 -2.56 11.63
C GLY A 87 1.37 -1.94 11.18
N PHE A 88 2.25 -2.80 10.65
CA PHE A 88 3.52 -2.33 10.09
C PHE A 88 3.30 -1.37 8.92
N LEU A 89 2.37 -1.68 8.03
CA LEU A 89 2.05 -0.81 6.89
C LEU A 89 1.55 0.55 7.36
N ARG A 90 0.67 0.58 8.35
CA ARG A 90 0.20 1.85 8.93
C ARG A 90 1.34 2.64 9.54
N GLN A 91 2.25 1.97 10.20
CA GLN A 91 3.43 2.60 10.79
C GLN A 91 4.31 3.23 9.70
N CYS A 92 4.51 2.55 8.58
CA CYS A 92 5.26 3.09 7.45
C CYS A 92 4.66 4.40 6.95
N PHE A 93 3.35 4.45 6.78
CA PHE A 93 2.66 5.66 6.32
C PHE A 93 2.74 6.79 7.35
N ARG A 94 2.68 6.44 8.62
CA ARG A 94 2.71 7.44 9.69
C ARG A 94 4.10 8.04 9.90
N GLU A 95 5.15 7.22 9.79
CA GLU A 95 6.49 7.62 10.18
C GLU A 95 7.41 7.97 9.02
N ALA A 96 7.10 7.56 7.79
CA ALA A 96 7.91 7.91 6.64
C ALA A 96 7.83 9.42 6.36
N THR A 97 8.97 10.01 6.02
CA THR A 97 9.02 11.42 5.63
C THR A 97 8.66 11.51 4.15
N LEU A 98 7.49 12.03 3.86
CA LEU A 98 6.91 12.02 2.51
C LEU A 98 6.57 13.44 2.07
N VAL A 99 6.70 13.69 0.77
CA VAL A 99 6.22 14.94 0.17
C VAL A 99 4.72 14.80 -0.11
N PRO A 100 3.88 15.65 0.50
CA PRO A 100 2.45 15.52 0.31
C PRO A 100 2.04 15.75 -1.15
N ASN A 101 1.13 14.92 -1.62
CA ASN A 101 0.46 15.13 -2.89
C ASN A 101 -0.90 14.40 -2.86
N GLU A 102 -1.75 14.70 -3.83
CA GLU A 102 -3.11 14.18 -3.82
C GLU A 102 -3.16 12.67 -4.03
N ILE A 103 -2.26 12.12 -4.84
CA ILE A 103 -2.21 10.66 -5.06
C ILE A 103 -1.82 9.95 -3.76
N LEU A 104 -0.82 10.48 -3.07
CA LEU A 104 -0.41 9.93 -1.76
C LEU A 104 -1.56 9.99 -0.75
N ARG A 105 -2.28 11.10 -0.72
CA ARG A 105 -3.42 11.28 0.17
C ARG A 105 -4.49 10.20 -0.08
N ARG A 106 -4.75 9.88 -1.35
CA ARG A 106 -5.70 8.83 -1.72
C ARG A 106 -5.21 7.45 -1.29
N ALA A 107 -3.91 7.18 -1.41
CA ALA A 107 -3.32 5.93 -0.93
C ALA A 107 -3.38 5.83 0.59
N GLU A 108 -3.13 6.92 1.30
CA GLU A 108 -3.26 6.96 2.76
C GLU A 108 -4.67 6.61 3.20
N ALA A 109 -5.68 7.10 2.47
CA ALA A 109 -7.07 6.78 2.77
C ALA A 109 -7.35 5.29 2.66
N LEU A 110 -6.73 4.59 1.69
CA LEU A 110 -6.88 3.15 1.57
C LEU A 110 -6.30 2.42 2.79
N VAL A 111 -5.13 2.85 3.24
CA VAL A 111 -4.48 2.23 4.40
C VAL A 111 -5.27 2.51 5.67
N ASP A 112 -5.77 3.73 5.83
CA ASP A 112 -6.59 4.08 6.99
C ASP A 112 -7.93 3.33 7.00
N GLY A 113 -8.40 2.95 5.82
CA GLY A 113 -9.64 2.21 5.68
C GLY A 113 -9.52 0.71 5.92
N MET A 114 -8.33 0.19 6.20
CA MET A 114 -8.18 -1.24 6.49
C MET A 114 -9.04 -1.65 7.67
N ARG A 115 -9.78 -2.73 7.47
CA ARG A 115 -10.69 -3.24 8.49
C ARG A 115 -10.33 -4.66 8.85
N GLY A 116 -10.41 -4.96 10.15
CA GLY A 116 -10.23 -6.32 10.65
C GLY A 116 -11.53 -6.98 11.03
N PHE A 117 -11.49 -8.28 11.09
CA PHE A 117 -12.59 -9.13 11.56
C PHE A 117 -12.22 -9.77 12.88
#